data_c91a1bca2fa8507574bc8b72b6120629
#
_entry.id   c91a1bca2fa8507574bc8b72b6120629
#
_cell.length_a   1.000
_cell.length_b   1.000
_cell.length_c   1.000
_cell.angle_alpha   90.00
_cell.angle_beta   90.00
_cell.angle_gamma   90.00
#
_symmetry.space_group_name_H-M   'P 1'
#
loop_
_entity.id
_entity.type
_entity.pdbx_description
1 polymer ?
#
loop_
_entity_poly.entity_id
_entity_poly.type
_entity_poly.pdbx_seq_one_letter_code
_entity_poly.pdbx_strand_id
1 'polypeptide(L)'
;MALKDYNKAFRYGKKEYESRLLAGRKPTLESLDEILPDEALSTESLGLVQIPIDQIVGTRYSGRSSAFASNFMPILESNTEFAIKWAKLSTSHEKEGIHEPIKAWEYMNKFYVEEGNKRVSVMKFFGAISIPGTVTRILPKKTNDKNVKIYYEFVNFYRVSKVNYITFSEEGQYAQLRRDIKDMPDESSQEMGKHPDEYWTDDDRLIFSSVYARFTAAFHAQGGQELEVSSAEAFLSFLHLYSYERVEEMSVEEINELVKKAWEEFVLLQYNDEEKVELKMTPTEDKPSLFEKWLPLGGNKEPSHLKVGFIYAKTPHSSAWTYGHELGRRHLEQTFPNEVTTVSYENVTEKNIASAMEEAIHAGCNIIFTTTPTFAQESLRAAITHPEVRILNCSLNTTHRYIRTYYTRMHEAKFLMGAIAGEMAENDKIVYIADYPILGTIAQINAFALGAQMTNPRAKVYLEWSTLKEQDIEKRIDEIDPNCISGKDIIVPDDNNHFYGVYHRESGGGEQKNLAMPLCHWGKFYEELIRTIMAGNWEQDNDVEKAINYWWGMPTGVVDVICSKKLPAGTVRLVNVLKHNYKTGQFHTFTDQMYAQGHILK
;
A
#
# COMPACT_ATOMS: atom_id res chain seq x y z
N MET A 1 -48.36 1.76 -25.48
CA MET A 1 -46.94 1.51 -25.15
C MET A 1 -46.57 2.34 -23.94
N ALA A 2 -46.63 3.63 -23.96
CA ALA A 2 -46.22 4.53 -22.86
C ALA A 2 -46.87 4.30 -21.47
N LEU A 3 -48.14 3.97 -21.40
CA LEU A 3 -48.83 3.62 -20.14
C LEU A 3 -48.37 2.26 -19.58
N LYS A 4 -47.88 1.36 -20.44
CA LYS A 4 -47.34 0.06 -20.04
C LYS A 4 -46.01 0.25 -19.29
N ASP A 5 -45.16 1.14 -19.78
CA ASP A 5 -43.86 1.43 -19.16
C ASP A 5 -44.06 2.18 -17.84
N TYR A 6 -45.00 3.14 -17.81
CA TYR A 6 -45.38 3.78 -16.55
C TYR A 6 -45.82 2.76 -15.49
N ASN A 7 -46.68 1.82 -15.85
CA ASN A 7 -47.18 0.78 -14.94
C ASN A 7 -46.06 -0.16 -14.45
N LYS A 8 -45.03 -0.38 -15.27
CA LYS A 8 -43.85 -1.15 -14.88
C LYS A 8 -43.00 -0.34 -13.91
N ALA A 9 -42.70 0.91 -14.22
CA ALA A 9 -41.96 1.84 -13.35
C ALA A 9 -42.67 2.04 -12.00
N PHE A 10 -44.00 2.21 -12.01
CA PHE A 10 -44.83 2.32 -10.81
C PHE A 10 -44.71 1.08 -9.89
N ARG A 11 -44.71 -0.14 -10.47
CA ARG A 11 -44.51 -1.37 -9.69
C ARG A 11 -43.12 -1.40 -9.06
N TYR A 12 -42.09 -0.96 -9.76
CA TYR A 12 -40.73 -0.84 -9.19
C TYR A 12 -40.68 0.20 -8.07
N GLY A 13 -41.37 1.34 -8.25
CA GLY A 13 -41.49 2.37 -7.23
C GLY A 13 -42.21 1.89 -5.97
N LYS A 14 -43.32 1.20 -6.12
CA LYS A 14 -44.06 0.62 -4.98
C LYS A 14 -43.24 -0.41 -4.22
N LYS A 15 -42.59 -1.33 -4.93
CA LYS A 15 -41.74 -2.35 -4.32
C LYS A 15 -40.59 -1.73 -3.50
N GLU A 16 -39.91 -0.73 -4.05
CA GLU A 16 -38.87 0.01 -3.36
C GLU A 16 -39.41 0.75 -2.14
N TYR A 17 -40.53 1.45 -2.29
CA TYR A 17 -41.17 2.19 -1.22
C TYR A 17 -41.49 1.29 -0.02
N GLU A 18 -42.13 0.15 -0.27
CA GLU A 18 -42.52 -0.84 0.74
C GLU A 18 -41.31 -1.48 1.40
N SER A 19 -40.30 -1.84 0.62
CA SER A 19 -39.04 -2.41 1.11
C SER A 19 -38.32 -1.47 2.09
N ARG A 20 -38.21 -0.19 1.72
CA ARG A 20 -37.57 0.82 2.58
C ARG A 20 -38.36 1.12 3.84
N LEU A 21 -39.68 1.17 3.73
CA LEU A 21 -40.56 1.38 4.87
C LEU A 21 -40.41 0.24 5.88
N LEU A 22 -40.36 -1.02 5.41
CA LEU A 22 -40.13 -2.18 6.25
C LEU A 22 -38.73 -2.15 6.93
N ALA A 23 -37.74 -1.62 6.23
CA ALA A 23 -36.38 -1.46 6.76
C ALA A 23 -36.22 -0.21 7.69
N GLY A 24 -37.28 0.54 7.98
CA GLY A 24 -37.22 1.77 8.77
C GLY A 24 -36.45 2.93 8.12
N ARG A 25 -36.31 2.90 6.77
CA ARG A 25 -35.59 3.93 6.00
C ARG A 25 -36.59 4.86 5.29
N LYS A 26 -36.14 6.10 4.96
CA LYS A 26 -36.96 7.05 4.19
C LYS A 26 -37.34 6.43 2.83
N PRO A 27 -38.64 6.22 2.54
CA PRO A 27 -39.06 5.51 1.35
C PRO A 27 -39.15 6.39 0.07
N THR A 28 -39.13 7.73 0.22
CA THR A 28 -39.15 8.73 -0.84
C THR A 28 -37.76 9.27 -1.13
N LEU A 29 -37.62 10.15 -2.14
CA LEU A 29 -36.37 10.82 -2.47
C LEU A 29 -35.79 11.56 -1.27
N GLU A 30 -34.49 11.55 -1.15
CA GLU A 30 -33.76 12.44 -0.24
C GLU A 30 -33.97 13.91 -0.65
N SER A 31 -33.98 14.80 0.31
CA SER A 31 -34.10 16.24 0.07
C SER A 31 -32.87 16.98 0.55
N LEU A 32 -32.26 17.77 -0.31
CA LEU A 32 -31.05 18.49 0.02
C LEU A 32 -31.25 19.54 1.11
N ASP A 33 -32.42 20.21 1.13
CA ASP A 33 -32.80 21.19 2.15
C ASP A 33 -32.94 20.59 3.57
N GLU A 34 -33.14 19.26 3.68
CA GLU A 34 -33.15 18.56 4.97
C GLU A 34 -31.74 18.15 5.44
N ILE A 35 -30.74 18.16 4.54
CA ILE A 35 -29.38 17.69 4.81
C ILE A 35 -28.42 18.86 5.06
N LEU A 36 -28.67 19.99 4.40
CA LEU A 36 -27.81 21.15 4.52
C LEU A 36 -27.88 21.75 5.93
N PRO A 37 -26.75 22.19 6.50
CA PRO A 37 -26.76 22.96 7.74
C PRO A 37 -27.44 24.32 7.53
N ASP A 38 -27.93 24.91 8.62
CA ASP A 38 -28.59 26.24 8.60
C ASP A 38 -27.62 27.39 8.26
N GLU A 39 -26.33 27.14 8.24
CA GLU A 39 -25.29 28.12 7.91
C GLU A 39 -25.19 28.35 6.39
N ALA A 40 -24.89 29.57 5.99
CA ALA A 40 -24.62 29.90 4.59
C ALA A 40 -23.34 29.22 4.08
N LEU A 41 -23.50 28.37 3.07
CA LEU A 41 -22.42 27.67 2.40
C LEU A 41 -22.02 28.38 1.09
N SER A 42 -20.78 28.27 0.71
CA SER A 42 -20.31 28.80 -0.58
C SER A 42 -20.79 27.91 -1.74
N THR A 43 -21.04 28.52 -2.88
CA THR A 43 -21.49 27.81 -4.09
C THR A 43 -20.60 28.12 -5.28
N GLU A 44 -20.48 27.13 -6.18
CA GLU A 44 -19.69 27.20 -7.40
C GLU A 44 -20.56 26.70 -8.58
N SER A 45 -20.65 27.46 -9.66
CA SER A 45 -21.33 26.99 -10.87
C SER A 45 -20.42 26.09 -11.69
N LEU A 46 -20.84 24.85 -11.95
CA LEU A 46 -20.12 23.93 -12.81
C LEU A 46 -20.51 24.04 -14.29
N GLY A 47 -21.56 24.81 -14.60
CA GLY A 47 -22.11 24.90 -15.94
C GLY A 47 -22.85 23.62 -16.36
N LEU A 48 -22.78 23.29 -17.66
CA LEU A 48 -23.38 22.09 -18.24
C LEU A 48 -22.39 20.90 -18.08
N VAL A 49 -22.81 19.88 -17.37
CA VAL A 49 -22.02 18.65 -17.12
C VAL A 49 -22.85 17.41 -17.40
N GLN A 50 -22.19 16.30 -17.74
CA GLN A 50 -22.80 14.97 -17.78
C GLN A 50 -22.82 14.42 -16.34
N ILE A 51 -24.01 14.25 -15.79
CA ILE A 51 -24.21 13.77 -14.43
C ILE A 51 -24.35 12.25 -14.46
N PRO A 52 -23.51 11.48 -13.77
CA PRO A 52 -23.70 10.05 -13.62
C PRO A 52 -25.05 9.76 -12.96
N ILE A 53 -25.87 8.91 -13.60
CA ILE A 53 -27.27 8.72 -13.19
C ILE A 53 -27.38 8.11 -11.78
N ASP A 54 -26.40 7.31 -11.38
CA ASP A 54 -26.38 6.65 -10.08
C ASP A 54 -26.01 7.61 -8.93
N GLN A 55 -25.31 8.69 -9.23
CA GLN A 55 -25.00 9.74 -8.26
C GLN A 55 -26.17 10.70 -7.99
N ILE A 56 -27.27 10.59 -8.78
CA ILE A 56 -28.48 11.36 -8.52
C ILE A 56 -29.30 10.63 -7.47
N VAL A 57 -29.28 11.14 -6.24
CA VAL A 57 -29.87 10.49 -5.05
C VAL A 57 -31.17 11.14 -4.58
N GLY A 58 -31.45 12.40 -4.97
CA GLY A 58 -32.56 13.12 -4.40
C GLY A 58 -33.01 14.36 -5.17
N THR A 59 -33.80 15.17 -4.53
CA THR A 59 -34.33 16.43 -5.03
C THR A 59 -33.87 17.60 -4.17
N ARG A 60 -33.82 18.81 -4.75
CA ARG A 60 -33.41 20.03 -4.00
C ARG A 60 -34.38 20.36 -2.88
N TYR A 61 -35.67 20.21 -3.10
CA TYR A 61 -36.74 20.63 -2.19
C TYR A 61 -37.63 19.46 -1.77
N SER A 62 -37.92 19.37 -0.46
CA SER A 62 -38.73 18.30 0.15
C SER A 62 -40.14 18.19 -0.45
N GLY A 63 -40.76 19.30 -0.83
CA GLY A 63 -42.10 19.32 -1.45
C GLY A 63 -42.20 18.58 -2.79
N ARG A 64 -41.10 18.17 -3.42
CA ARG A 64 -41.07 17.43 -4.68
C ARG A 64 -40.75 15.94 -4.54
N SER A 65 -40.50 15.48 -3.33
CA SER A 65 -40.07 14.10 -3.05
C SER A 65 -41.20 13.08 -3.10
N SER A 66 -42.44 13.51 -2.82
CA SER A 66 -43.58 12.63 -2.57
C SER A 66 -44.17 11.90 -3.81
N ALA A 67 -43.76 12.27 -5.01
CA ALA A 67 -44.20 11.61 -6.24
C ALA A 67 -43.35 10.39 -6.65
N PHE A 68 -42.22 10.17 -5.98
CA PHE A 68 -41.23 9.16 -6.31
C PHE A 68 -40.78 8.36 -5.07
N ALA A 69 -40.52 7.07 -5.29
CA ALA A 69 -39.73 6.28 -4.35
C ALA A 69 -38.26 6.72 -4.40
N SER A 70 -37.45 6.25 -3.45
CA SER A 70 -36.01 6.58 -3.32
C SER A 70 -35.17 6.28 -4.57
N ASN A 71 -35.59 5.32 -5.38
CA ASN A 71 -34.99 4.97 -6.68
C ASN A 71 -35.48 5.82 -7.86
N PHE A 72 -36.16 6.94 -7.64
CA PHE A 72 -36.81 7.81 -8.63
C PHE A 72 -37.95 7.16 -9.41
N MET A 73 -38.38 5.95 -9.10
CA MET A 73 -39.53 5.37 -9.73
C MET A 73 -40.84 5.99 -9.19
N PRO A 74 -41.87 6.19 -10.05
CA PRO A 74 -43.10 6.82 -9.66
C PRO A 74 -43.92 5.97 -8.68
N ILE A 75 -44.60 6.65 -7.72
CA ILE A 75 -45.50 6.01 -6.74
C ILE A 75 -46.94 6.56 -6.81
N LEU A 76 -47.22 7.44 -7.77
CA LEU A 76 -48.57 7.96 -8.03
C LEU A 76 -49.34 7.05 -8.99
N GLU A 77 -50.65 6.96 -8.82
CA GLU A 77 -51.52 6.11 -9.66
C GLU A 77 -51.52 6.54 -11.14
N SER A 78 -51.82 5.60 -12.04
CA SER A 78 -51.74 5.78 -13.50
C SER A 78 -52.77 6.73 -14.08
N ASN A 79 -53.84 7.09 -13.33
CA ASN A 79 -54.87 8.04 -13.73
C ASN A 79 -54.53 9.50 -13.44
N THR A 80 -53.32 9.80 -13.00
CA THR A 80 -52.88 11.15 -12.65
C THR A 80 -52.26 11.90 -13.84
N GLU A 81 -52.32 13.23 -13.81
CA GLU A 81 -51.61 14.09 -14.77
C GLU A 81 -50.10 13.81 -14.77
N PHE A 82 -49.58 13.44 -13.61
CA PHE A 82 -48.17 13.04 -13.46
C PHE A 82 -47.84 11.84 -14.34
N ALA A 83 -48.67 10.79 -14.30
CA ALA A 83 -48.49 9.58 -15.11
C ALA A 83 -48.55 9.86 -16.61
N ILE A 84 -49.46 10.74 -17.05
CA ILE A 84 -49.58 11.14 -18.45
C ILE A 84 -48.31 11.87 -18.92
N LYS A 85 -47.79 12.80 -18.11
CA LYS A 85 -46.54 13.54 -18.41
C LYS A 85 -45.33 12.62 -18.43
N TRP A 86 -45.25 11.68 -17.50
CA TRP A 86 -44.17 10.68 -17.46
C TRP A 86 -44.20 9.76 -18.68
N ALA A 87 -45.38 9.28 -19.04
CA ALA A 87 -45.57 8.41 -20.21
C ALA A 87 -45.24 9.13 -21.54
N LYS A 88 -45.54 10.43 -21.66
CA LYS A 88 -45.12 11.23 -22.82
C LYS A 88 -43.59 11.35 -22.90
N LEU A 89 -42.92 11.57 -21.78
CA LEU A 89 -41.42 11.62 -21.73
C LEU A 89 -40.81 10.26 -22.08
N SER A 90 -41.37 9.14 -21.60
CA SER A 90 -40.96 7.78 -21.97
C SER A 90 -41.02 7.57 -23.48
N THR A 91 -42.16 7.95 -24.12
CA THR A 91 -42.31 7.85 -25.58
C THR A 91 -41.33 8.74 -26.34
N SER A 92 -41.06 9.96 -25.84
CA SER A 92 -40.09 10.87 -26.45
C SER A 92 -38.69 10.31 -26.35
N HIS A 93 -38.35 9.70 -25.18
CA HIS A 93 -37.05 9.08 -24.97
C HIS A 93 -36.81 7.91 -25.94
N GLU A 94 -37.80 7.04 -26.14
CA GLU A 94 -37.68 5.92 -27.09
C GLU A 94 -37.52 6.37 -28.55
N LYS A 95 -38.08 7.53 -28.93
CA LYS A 95 -38.03 8.02 -30.31
C LYS A 95 -36.79 8.87 -30.60
N GLU A 96 -36.47 9.79 -29.73
CA GLU A 96 -35.52 10.88 -30.00
C GLU A 96 -34.48 11.06 -28.91
N GLY A 97 -34.61 10.37 -27.75
CA GLY A 97 -33.83 10.60 -26.56
C GLY A 97 -34.28 11.82 -25.76
N ILE A 98 -33.79 11.99 -24.55
CA ILE A 98 -33.98 13.18 -23.71
C ILE A 98 -32.70 14.00 -23.75
N HIS A 99 -32.76 15.15 -24.45
CA HIS A 99 -31.62 16.04 -24.65
C HIS A 99 -31.66 17.29 -23.77
N GLU A 100 -32.82 17.64 -23.23
CA GLU A 100 -32.93 18.82 -22.35
C GLU A 100 -32.20 18.60 -21.06
N PRO A 101 -31.23 19.50 -20.69
CA PRO A 101 -30.51 19.39 -19.43
C PRO A 101 -31.45 19.57 -18.24
N ILE A 102 -31.19 18.80 -17.17
CA ILE A 102 -31.80 19.03 -15.86
C ILE A 102 -31.12 20.19 -15.15
N LYS A 103 -31.76 20.74 -14.09
CA LYS A 103 -31.06 21.59 -13.11
C LYS A 103 -30.84 20.79 -11.85
N ALA A 104 -29.61 20.77 -11.36
CA ALA A 104 -29.23 20.01 -10.19
C ALA A 104 -28.23 20.75 -9.31
N TRP A 105 -28.24 20.39 -8.05
CA TRP A 105 -27.23 20.80 -7.06
C TRP A 105 -26.34 19.62 -6.74
N GLU A 106 -25.04 19.86 -6.63
CA GLU A 106 -24.09 18.87 -6.17
C GLU A 106 -23.64 19.20 -4.75
N TYR A 107 -23.67 18.20 -3.86
CA TYR A 107 -23.17 18.30 -2.50
C TYR A 107 -22.55 16.95 -2.10
N MET A 108 -21.28 16.95 -1.71
CA MET A 108 -20.53 15.76 -1.27
C MET A 108 -20.62 14.59 -2.28
N ASN A 109 -20.36 14.87 -3.57
CA ASN A 109 -20.42 13.92 -4.69
C ASN A 109 -21.80 13.31 -4.98
N LYS A 110 -22.86 13.89 -4.43
CA LYS A 110 -24.24 13.50 -4.68
C LYS A 110 -24.99 14.61 -5.38
N PHE A 111 -25.86 14.25 -6.30
CA PHE A 111 -26.65 15.21 -7.06
C PHE A 111 -28.11 15.21 -6.63
N TYR A 112 -28.68 16.40 -6.50
CA TYR A 112 -30.06 16.66 -6.07
C TYR A 112 -30.75 17.51 -7.11
N VAL A 113 -31.82 16.97 -7.69
CA VAL A 113 -32.50 17.59 -8.81
C VAL A 113 -33.36 18.76 -8.35
N GLU A 114 -33.14 19.94 -8.91
CA GLU A 114 -34.01 21.09 -8.74
C GLU A 114 -35.15 21.08 -9.74
N GLU A 115 -34.83 20.81 -11.02
CA GLU A 115 -35.77 20.72 -12.12
C GLU A 115 -35.47 19.54 -13.03
N GLY A 116 -36.45 18.70 -13.29
CA GLY A 116 -36.30 17.55 -14.18
C GLY A 116 -36.45 16.17 -13.54
N ASN A 117 -37.01 16.05 -12.33
CA ASN A 117 -37.21 14.75 -11.65
C ASN A 117 -37.87 13.67 -12.53
N LYS A 118 -38.84 14.04 -13.40
CA LYS A 118 -39.44 13.08 -14.32
C LYS A 118 -38.48 12.61 -15.42
N ARG A 119 -37.60 13.50 -15.91
CA ARG A 119 -36.56 13.15 -16.87
C ARG A 119 -35.58 12.15 -16.24
N VAL A 120 -35.12 12.42 -15.02
CA VAL A 120 -34.28 11.48 -14.27
C VAL A 120 -34.98 10.14 -14.06
N SER A 121 -36.26 10.15 -13.69
CA SER A 121 -37.06 8.93 -13.51
C SER A 121 -37.13 8.08 -14.78
N VAL A 122 -37.38 8.69 -15.92
CA VAL A 122 -37.41 7.99 -17.22
C VAL A 122 -36.02 7.46 -17.57
N MET A 123 -34.97 8.28 -17.43
CA MET A 123 -33.60 7.88 -17.75
C MET A 123 -33.14 6.70 -16.88
N LYS A 124 -33.43 6.73 -15.56
CA LYS A 124 -33.16 5.59 -14.65
C LYS A 124 -33.94 4.34 -15.03
N PHE A 125 -35.21 4.48 -15.45
CA PHE A 125 -36.04 3.35 -15.86
C PHE A 125 -35.50 2.64 -17.11
N PHE A 126 -34.90 3.37 -18.05
CA PHE A 126 -34.27 2.84 -19.26
C PHE A 126 -32.79 2.48 -19.06
N GLY A 127 -32.22 2.62 -17.85
CA GLY A 127 -30.85 2.24 -17.56
C GLY A 127 -29.79 3.16 -18.19
N ALA A 128 -30.09 4.44 -18.31
CA ALA A 128 -29.13 5.42 -18.81
C ALA A 128 -27.93 5.53 -17.87
N ILE A 129 -26.72 5.79 -18.43
CA ILE A 129 -25.49 5.93 -17.68
C ILE A 129 -25.34 7.35 -17.12
N SER A 130 -25.75 8.37 -17.91
CA SER A 130 -25.64 9.77 -17.51
C SER A 130 -26.80 10.60 -18.08
N ILE A 131 -26.95 11.81 -17.53
CA ILE A 131 -27.90 12.81 -18.01
C ILE A 131 -27.23 14.19 -18.03
N PRO A 132 -27.45 15.01 -19.11
CA PRO A 132 -26.93 16.37 -19.11
C PRO A 132 -27.65 17.23 -18.06
N GLY A 133 -26.90 18.04 -17.33
CA GLY A 133 -27.44 18.95 -16.31
C GLY A 133 -26.64 20.21 -16.11
N THR A 134 -27.34 21.33 -15.87
CA THR A 134 -26.71 22.54 -15.35
C THR A 134 -26.62 22.40 -13.84
N VAL A 135 -25.38 22.42 -13.31
CA VAL A 135 -25.10 22.06 -11.92
C VAL A 135 -24.52 23.24 -11.15
N THR A 136 -25.03 23.43 -9.94
CA THR A 136 -24.42 24.28 -8.92
C THR A 136 -23.88 23.41 -7.80
N ARG A 137 -22.60 23.53 -7.50
CA ARG A 137 -21.93 22.83 -6.41
C ARG A 137 -22.06 23.64 -5.12
N ILE A 138 -22.36 22.95 -4.01
CA ILE A 138 -22.29 23.51 -2.66
C ILE A 138 -21.02 22.99 -2.01
N LEU A 139 -20.19 23.91 -1.51
CA LEU A 139 -18.96 23.55 -0.81
C LEU A 139 -19.21 23.50 0.70
N PRO A 140 -18.99 22.35 1.37
CA PRO A 140 -19.10 22.26 2.82
C PRO A 140 -18.04 23.13 3.50
N LYS A 141 -18.24 23.47 4.77
CA LYS A 141 -17.21 24.12 5.57
C LYS A 141 -16.01 23.18 5.73
N LYS A 142 -14.80 23.67 5.51
CA LYS A 142 -13.58 22.89 5.73
C LYS A 142 -13.45 22.51 7.21
N THR A 143 -13.38 21.22 7.49
CA THR A 143 -13.20 20.64 8.83
C THR A 143 -12.12 19.56 8.78
N ASN A 144 -11.79 18.99 9.93
CA ASN A 144 -10.89 17.83 10.01
C ASN A 144 -11.61 16.49 9.77
N ASP A 145 -12.90 16.52 9.42
CA ASP A 145 -13.65 15.31 9.05
C ASP A 145 -13.06 14.69 7.78
N LYS A 146 -12.83 13.37 7.81
CA LYS A 146 -12.23 12.59 6.73
C LYS A 146 -13.02 12.77 5.42
N ASN A 147 -14.34 12.67 5.45
CA ASN A 147 -15.17 12.77 4.25
C ASN A 147 -15.10 14.18 3.63
N VAL A 148 -15.02 15.22 4.46
CA VAL A 148 -14.86 16.60 3.98
C VAL A 148 -13.51 16.80 3.33
N LYS A 149 -12.43 16.23 3.88
CA LYS A 149 -11.08 16.30 3.27
C LYS A 149 -11.05 15.58 1.92
N ILE A 150 -11.54 14.34 1.85
CA ILE A 150 -11.62 13.56 0.61
C ILE A 150 -12.47 14.30 -0.43
N TYR A 151 -13.58 14.92 0.00
CA TYR A 151 -14.39 15.71 -0.92
C TYR A 151 -13.63 16.91 -1.50
N TYR A 152 -12.81 17.60 -0.71
CA TYR A 152 -11.97 18.69 -1.22
C TYR A 152 -10.85 18.20 -2.15
N GLU A 153 -10.31 17.01 -1.93
CA GLU A 153 -9.41 16.36 -2.89
C GLU A 153 -10.14 16.08 -4.22
N PHE A 154 -11.36 15.55 -4.15
CA PHE A 154 -12.20 15.39 -5.33
C PHE A 154 -12.46 16.72 -6.06
N VAL A 155 -12.83 17.79 -5.34
CA VAL A 155 -13.07 19.11 -5.93
C VAL A 155 -11.84 19.61 -6.68
N ASN A 156 -10.65 19.45 -6.10
CA ASN A 156 -9.40 19.81 -6.73
C ASN A 156 -9.13 18.95 -7.98
N PHE A 157 -9.28 17.64 -7.88
CA PHE A 157 -9.16 16.72 -9.02
C PHE A 157 -10.15 17.06 -10.14
N TYR A 158 -11.41 17.30 -9.81
CA TYR A 158 -12.43 17.70 -10.78
C TYR A 158 -12.11 19.02 -11.50
N ARG A 159 -11.52 19.98 -10.80
CA ARG A 159 -11.14 21.26 -11.42
C ARG A 159 -10.21 21.08 -12.60
N VAL A 160 -9.26 20.17 -12.51
CA VAL A 160 -8.28 19.89 -13.58
C VAL A 160 -8.77 18.85 -14.58
N SER A 161 -9.39 17.76 -14.13
CA SER A 161 -9.78 16.63 -14.96
C SER A 161 -11.17 16.73 -15.57
N LYS A 162 -12.10 17.44 -14.90
CA LYS A 162 -13.56 17.43 -15.19
C LYS A 162 -14.22 16.04 -15.06
N VAL A 163 -13.53 15.08 -14.45
CA VAL A 163 -14.06 13.73 -14.19
C VAL A 163 -14.84 13.74 -12.89
N ASN A 164 -16.08 13.30 -12.92
CA ASN A 164 -17.03 13.32 -11.79
C ASN A 164 -17.60 11.94 -11.41
N TYR A 165 -17.13 10.87 -12.05
CA TYR A 165 -17.63 9.50 -11.86
C TYR A 165 -16.68 8.62 -11.05
N ILE A 166 -15.55 9.16 -10.58
CA ILE A 166 -14.61 8.46 -9.72
C ILE A 166 -14.77 8.95 -8.28
N THR A 167 -14.94 8.01 -7.36
CA THR A 167 -15.07 8.30 -5.93
C THR A 167 -14.15 7.41 -5.12
N PHE A 168 -13.43 8.00 -4.17
CA PHE A 168 -12.52 7.33 -3.25
C PHE A 168 -13.00 7.45 -1.81
N SER A 169 -12.54 6.55 -0.94
CA SER A 169 -12.88 6.50 0.49
C SER A 169 -11.72 6.90 1.42
N GLU A 170 -10.49 7.02 0.88
CA GLU A 170 -9.29 7.35 1.65
C GLU A 170 -8.65 8.67 1.18
N GLU A 171 -8.06 9.41 2.14
CA GLU A 171 -7.30 10.64 1.86
C GLU A 171 -6.07 10.31 1.00
N GLY A 172 -5.73 11.15 0.04
CA GLY A 172 -4.56 11.03 -0.83
C GLY A 172 -4.77 10.21 -2.12
N GLN A 173 -5.86 9.45 -2.26
CA GLN A 173 -6.11 8.59 -3.43
C GLN A 173 -6.31 9.39 -4.73
N TYR A 174 -6.92 10.57 -4.67
CA TYR A 174 -7.02 11.45 -5.86
C TYR A 174 -5.66 11.99 -6.30
N ALA A 175 -4.80 12.34 -5.36
CA ALA A 175 -3.44 12.78 -5.65
C ALA A 175 -2.61 11.64 -6.24
N GLN A 176 -2.78 10.42 -5.73
CA GLN A 176 -2.11 9.23 -6.26
C GLN A 176 -2.57 8.93 -7.68
N LEU A 177 -3.87 8.87 -7.95
CA LEU A 177 -4.42 8.65 -9.29
C LEU A 177 -3.85 9.67 -10.30
N ARG A 178 -3.74 10.92 -9.90
CA ARG A 178 -3.18 11.98 -10.75
C ARG A 178 -1.71 11.74 -11.08
N ARG A 179 -0.90 11.33 -10.10
CA ARG A 179 0.52 10.98 -10.32
C ARG A 179 0.66 9.80 -11.26
N ASP A 180 -0.16 8.76 -11.05
CA ASP A 180 -0.12 7.54 -11.86
C ASP A 180 -0.48 7.78 -13.34
N ILE A 181 -1.28 8.81 -13.63
CA ILE A 181 -1.72 9.12 -15.01
C ILE A 181 -0.78 10.09 -15.74
N LYS A 182 -0.23 11.09 -15.06
CA LYS A 182 0.51 12.17 -15.73
C LYS A 182 1.90 12.47 -15.16
N ASP A 183 2.47 11.62 -14.35
CA ASP A 183 3.82 11.78 -13.75
C ASP A 183 4.09 13.22 -13.24
N MET A 184 3.11 13.81 -12.55
CA MET A 184 3.20 15.18 -12.04
C MET A 184 3.83 15.23 -10.66
N PRO A 185 4.75 16.19 -10.39
CA PRO A 185 5.38 16.35 -9.09
C PRO A 185 4.34 16.63 -7.99
N ASP A 186 4.64 16.12 -6.81
CA ASP A 186 3.84 16.26 -5.59
C ASP A 186 3.95 17.70 -5.04
N GLU A 187 3.29 18.64 -5.68
CA GLU A 187 3.10 19.95 -5.08
C GLU A 187 1.96 19.86 -4.07
N SER A 188 2.33 20.14 -2.82
CA SER A 188 1.43 20.16 -1.66
C SER A 188 0.02 20.67 -2.02
N SER A 189 -0.96 19.91 -1.69
CA SER A 189 -2.38 19.88 -2.03
C SER A 189 -3.19 21.18 -1.93
N GLN A 190 -2.59 22.36 -1.88
CA GLN A 190 -3.35 23.59 -1.61
C GLN A 190 -3.80 24.38 -2.83
N GLU A 191 -3.24 24.20 -4.02
CA GLU A 191 -3.61 25.00 -5.18
C GLU A 191 -3.41 24.26 -6.53
N MET A 192 -4.15 23.17 -6.75
CA MET A 192 -4.23 22.54 -8.08
C MET A 192 -4.87 23.47 -9.11
N GLY A 193 -4.34 23.48 -10.34
CA GLY A 193 -4.89 24.25 -11.45
C GLY A 193 -4.31 25.65 -11.62
N LYS A 194 -3.11 25.90 -11.09
CA LYS A 194 -2.40 27.17 -11.35
C LYS A 194 -1.68 27.20 -12.69
N HIS A 195 -1.29 26.05 -13.23
CA HIS A 195 -0.60 25.96 -14.51
C HIS A 195 -1.53 25.44 -15.61
N PRO A 196 -1.56 26.04 -16.82
CA PRO A 196 -2.38 25.57 -17.94
C PRO A 196 -2.14 24.10 -18.30
N ASP A 197 -0.91 23.62 -18.17
CA ASP A 197 -0.50 22.24 -18.49
C ASP A 197 -1.05 21.19 -17.53
N GLU A 198 -1.60 21.60 -16.38
CA GLU A 198 -2.24 20.72 -15.42
C GLU A 198 -3.66 20.29 -15.83
N TYR A 199 -4.32 21.08 -16.72
CA TYR A 199 -5.68 20.79 -17.16
C TYR A 199 -5.69 19.68 -18.21
N TRP A 200 -6.61 18.73 -18.02
CA TRP A 200 -6.85 17.70 -19.01
C TRP A 200 -7.55 18.26 -20.24
N THR A 201 -7.07 17.85 -21.40
CA THR A 201 -7.70 18.13 -22.68
C THR A 201 -8.95 17.25 -22.85
N ASP A 202 -9.76 17.48 -23.88
CA ASP A 202 -10.88 16.62 -24.21
C ASP A 202 -10.40 15.21 -24.61
N ASP A 203 -9.24 15.11 -25.27
CA ASP A 203 -8.62 13.82 -25.63
C ASP A 203 -8.15 13.07 -24.40
N ASP A 204 -7.49 13.73 -23.45
CA ASP A 204 -7.09 13.10 -22.17
C ASP A 204 -8.30 12.50 -21.46
N ARG A 205 -9.41 13.25 -21.39
CA ARG A 205 -10.66 12.77 -20.77
C ARG A 205 -11.26 11.58 -21.49
N LEU A 206 -11.24 11.60 -22.82
CA LEU A 206 -11.79 10.53 -23.65
C LEU A 206 -10.97 9.25 -23.47
N ILE A 207 -9.65 9.35 -23.54
CA ILE A 207 -8.73 8.24 -23.35
C ILE A 207 -8.92 7.65 -21.96
N PHE A 208 -8.85 8.47 -20.92
CA PHE A 208 -9.05 8.03 -19.54
C PHE A 208 -10.41 7.35 -19.33
N SER A 209 -11.48 7.94 -19.84
CA SER A 209 -12.83 7.36 -19.75
C SER A 209 -12.91 5.99 -20.41
N SER A 210 -12.25 5.81 -21.57
CA SER A 210 -12.17 4.54 -22.28
C SER A 210 -11.41 3.49 -21.46
N VAL A 211 -10.25 3.85 -20.91
CA VAL A 211 -9.43 2.96 -20.08
C VAL A 211 -10.20 2.52 -18.84
N TYR A 212 -10.77 3.48 -18.12
CA TYR A 212 -11.55 3.21 -16.92
C TYR A 212 -12.78 2.35 -17.19
N ALA A 213 -13.49 2.58 -18.30
CA ALA A 213 -14.66 1.80 -18.68
C ALA A 213 -14.29 0.34 -19.01
N ARG A 214 -13.17 0.11 -19.73
CA ARG A 214 -12.67 -1.25 -20.03
C ARG A 214 -12.32 -2.00 -18.74
N PHE A 215 -11.59 -1.35 -17.83
CA PHE A 215 -11.28 -1.94 -16.54
C PHE A 215 -12.55 -2.24 -15.73
N THR A 216 -13.45 -1.27 -15.58
CA THR A 216 -14.68 -1.42 -14.78
C THR A 216 -15.55 -2.56 -15.32
N ALA A 217 -15.66 -2.70 -16.64
CA ALA A 217 -16.39 -3.81 -17.25
C ALA A 217 -15.75 -5.17 -16.90
N ALA A 218 -14.43 -5.29 -16.97
CA ALA A 218 -13.71 -6.50 -16.59
C ALA A 218 -13.86 -6.81 -15.09
N PHE A 219 -13.72 -5.81 -14.23
CA PHE A 219 -13.87 -5.93 -12.78
C PHE A 219 -15.28 -6.39 -12.39
N HIS A 220 -16.33 -5.79 -12.96
CA HIS A 220 -17.70 -6.18 -12.71
C HIS A 220 -18.04 -7.58 -13.25
N ALA A 221 -17.45 -7.97 -14.38
CA ALA A 221 -17.64 -9.32 -14.94
C ALA A 221 -17.05 -10.42 -14.03
N GLN A 222 -16.08 -10.10 -13.19
CA GLN A 222 -15.52 -11.01 -12.18
C GLN A 222 -16.24 -10.98 -10.83
N GLY A 223 -17.28 -10.16 -10.66
CA GLY A 223 -18.03 -10.03 -9.40
C GLY A 223 -17.62 -8.81 -8.56
N GLY A 224 -16.90 -7.84 -9.13
CA GLY A 224 -16.43 -6.65 -8.40
C GLY A 224 -17.51 -5.79 -7.77
N GLN A 225 -18.78 -5.94 -8.22
CA GLN A 225 -19.93 -5.26 -7.59
C GLN A 225 -20.36 -5.89 -6.26
N GLU A 226 -19.90 -7.10 -5.95
CA GLU A 226 -20.19 -7.80 -4.70
C GLU A 226 -19.16 -7.47 -3.62
N LEU A 227 -18.03 -6.88 -4.00
CA LEU A 227 -16.99 -6.42 -3.08
C LEU A 227 -17.39 -5.09 -2.43
N GLU A 228 -16.99 -4.90 -1.17
CA GLU A 228 -17.09 -3.61 -0.45
C GLU A 228 -15.97 -2.63 -0.86
N VAL A 229 -15.64 -2.61 -2.16
CA VAL A 229 -14.57 -1.80 -2.78
C VAL A 229 -15.15 -1.05 -3.97
N SER A 230 -14.87 0.22 -4.09
CA SER A 230 -15.27 0.99 -5.25
C SER A 230 -14.48 0.57 -6.50
N SER A 231 -15.09 0.66 -7.69
CA SER A 231 -14.37 0.43 -8.94
C SER A 231 -13.17 1.39 -9.11
N ALA A 232 -13.21 2.56 -8.49
CA ALA A 232 -12.12 3.53 -8.52
C ALA A 232 -10.91 3.07 -7.69
N GLU A 233 -11.15 2.53 -6.49
CA GLU A 233 -10.09 1.97 -5.64
C GLU A 233 -9.45 0.73 -6.27
N ALA A 234 -10.28 -0.17 -6.83
CA ALA A 234 -9.78 -1.31 -7.58
C ALA A 234 -8.97 -0.88 -8.81
N PHE A 235 -9.43 0.18 -9.53
CA PHE A 235 -8.69 0.74 -10.67
C PHE A 235 -7.35 1.35 -10.25
N LEU A 236 -7.33 2.09 -9.15
CA LEU A 236 -6.08 2.65 -8.61
C LEU A 236 -5.07 1.55 -8.25
N SER A 237 -5.54 0.47 -7.61
CA SER A 237 -4.72 -0.72 -7.34
C SER A 237 -4.22 -1.37 -8.63
N PHE A 238 -5.06 -1.47 -9.66
CA PHE A 238 -4.69 -2.02 -10.96
C PHE A 238 -3.63 -1.18 -11.68
N LEU A 239 -3.74 0.17 -11.61
CA LEU A 239 -2.72 1.07 -12.15
C LEU A 239 -1.39 0.95 -11.39
N HIS A 240 -1.47 0.75 -10.08
CA HIS A 240 -0.28 0.48 -9.27
C HIS A 240 0.48 -0.78 -9.73
N LEU A 241 -0.26 -1.82 -10.14
CA LEU A 241 0.32 -3.05 -10.67
C LEU A 241 0.89 -2.87 -12.08
N TYR A 242 0.17 -2.20 -12.98
CA TYR A 242 0.47 -2.28 -14.41
C TYR A 242 0.83 -0.96 -15.08
N SER A 243 0.87 0.16 -14.37
CA SER A 243 1.02 1.55 -14.82
C SER A 243 -0.05 2.00 -15.84
N TYR A 244 -0.35 3.29 -15.85
CA TYR A 244 -1.40 3.83 -16.73
C TYR A 244 -1.04 3.71 -18.21
N GLU A 245 0.19 4.05 -18.59
CA GLU A 245 0.67 4.00 -19.98
C GLU A 245 0.50 2.60 -20.58
N ARG A 246 0.85 1.57 -19.82
CA ARG A 246 0.71 0.19 -20.27
C ARG A 246 -0.77 -0.22 -20.38
N VAL A 247 -1.60 0.15 -19.40
CA VAL A 247 -3.05 -0.19 -19.39
C VAL A 247 -3.80 0.54 -20.52
N GLU A 248 -3.37 1.74 -20.88
CA GLU A 248 -3.92 2.50 -22.01
C GLU A 248 -3.79 1.74 -23.33
N GLU A 249 -2.65 1.09 -23.58
CA GLU A 249 -2.35 0.34 -24.81
C GLU A 249 -2.97 -1.07 -24.84
N MET A 250 -3.42 -1.61 -23.69
CA MET A 250 -3.96 -2.98 -23.60
C MET A 250 -5.30 -3.13 -24.33
N SER A 251 -5.49 -4.29 -24.92
CA SER A 251 -6.78 -4.75 -25.44
C SER A 251 -7.76 -5.08 -24.30
N VAL A 252 -9.04 -5.22 -24.61
CA VAL A 252 -10.08 -5.64 -23.66
C VAL A 252 -9.78 -7.04 -23.10
N GLU A 253 -9.29 -7.93 -23.95
CA GLU A 253 -8.94 -9.30 -23.59
C GLU A 253 -7.78 -9.34 -22.59
N GLU A 254 -6.74 -8.55 -22.82
CA GLU A 254 -5.59 -8.44 -21.91
C GLU A 254 -6.03 -7.89 -20.54
N ILE A 255 -6.82 -6.82 -20.51
CA ILE A 255 -7.36 -6.28 -19.25
C ILE A 255 -8.18 -7.33 -18.50
N ASN A 256 -9.05 -8.08 -19.19
CA ASN A 256 -9.84 -9.14 -18.57
C ASN A 256 -8.98 -10.23 -17.92
N GLU A 257 -7.91 -10.67 -18.60
CA GLU A 257 -7.01 -11.68 -18.07
C GLU A 257 -6.19 -11.16 -16.88
N LEU A 258 -5.72 -9.90 -16.94
CA LEU A 258 -4.97 -9.31 -15.84
C LEU A 258 -5.85 -9.00 -14.62
N VAL A 259 -7.11 -8.60 -14.82
CA VAL A 259 -8.08 -8.42 -13.72
C VAL A 259 -8.34 -9.75 -13.01
N LYS A 260 -8.48 -10.87 -13.76
CA LYS A 260 -8.60 -12.21 -13.16
C LYS A 260 -7.37 -12.58 -12.34
N LYS A 261 -6.17 -12.37 -12.89
CA LYS A 261 -4.92 -12.67 -12.20
C LYS A 261 -4.73 -11.83 -10.93
N ALA A 262 -5.12 -10.55 -10.97
CA ALA A 262 -5.01 -9.63 -9.85
C ALA A 262 -6.21 -9.67 -8.88
N TRP A 263 -7.15 -10.59 -9.04
CA TRP A 263 -8.42 -10.61 -8.31
C TRP A 263 -8.26 -10.55 -6.79
N GLU A 264 -7.34 -11.33 -6.25
CA GLU A 264 -7.08 -11.39 -4.82
C GLU A 264 -6.58 -10.04 -4.25
N GLU A 265 -5.89 -9.22 -5.03
CA GLU A 265 -5.48 -7.87 -4.61
C GLU A 265 -6.71 -6.96 -4.42
N PHE A 266 -7.73 -7.10 -5.26
CA PHE A 266 -8.97 -6.33 -5.09
C PHE A 266 -9.79 -6.81 -3.89
N VAL A 267 -9.80 -8.12 -3.64
CA VAL A 267 -10.44 -8.68 -2.44
C VAL A 267 -9.78 -8.16 -1.16
N LEU A 268 -8.46 -8.03 -1.16
CA LEU A 268 -7.71 -7.51 -0.01
C LEU A 268 -8.01 -6.04 0.31
N LEU A 269 -8.48 -5.25 -0.65
CA LEU A 269 -8.83 -3.83 -0.41
C LEU A 269 -10.00 -3.66 0.57
N GLN A 270 -10.83 -4.70 0.81
CA GLN A 270 -11.95 -4.65 1.74
C GLN A 270 -11.53 -4.66 3.22
N TYR A 271 -10.30 -5.10 3.50
CA TYR A 271 -9.81 -5.29 4.87
C TYR A 271 -8.98 -4.09 5.33
N ASN A 272 -8.92 -3.86 6.64
CA ASN A 272 -8.00 -2.89 7.23
C ASN A 272 -6.55 -3.38 7.11
N ASP A 273 -5.58 -2.48 7.09
CA ASP A 273 -4.17 -2.85 6.92
C ASP A 273 -3.66 -3.83 7.99
N GLU A 274 -4.13 -3.75 9.23
CA GLU A 274 -3.81 -4.69 10.31
C GLU A 274 -4.39 -6.10 10.06
N GLU A 275 -5.50 -6.19 9.34
CA GLU A 275 -6.14 -7.46 8.99
C GLU A 275 -5.53 -8.08 7.74
N LYS A 276 -4.89 -7.28 6.87
CA LYS A 276 -4.28 -7.72 5.61
C LYS A 276 -2.94 -8.40 5.80
N VAL A 277 -2.26 -8.19 6.91
CA VAL A 277 -0.85 -8.58 7.09
C VAL A 277 -0.71 -9.58 8.23
N GLU A 278 0.06 -10.64 8.00
CA GLU A 278 0.56 -11.54 9.03
C GLU A 278 2.09 -11.41 9.15
N LEU A 279 2.56 -11.01 10.32
CA LEU A 279 3.98 -10.94 10.63
C LEU A 279 4.47 -12.28 11.20
N LYS A 280 5.30 -12.99 10.45
CA LYS A 280 5.98 -14.20 10.93
C LYS A 280 7.29 -13.81 11.63
N MET A 281 7.28 -13.86 12.95
CA MET A 281 8.41 -13.47 13.80
C MET A 281 9.43 -14.58 14.02
N THR A 282 9.04 -15.84 13.75
CA THR A 282 9.85 -17.05 13.85
C THR A 282 9.53 -17.99 12.69
N PRO A 283 10.42 -18.92 12.32
CA PRO A 283 10.11 -19.99 11.38
C PRO A 283 8.89 -20.79 11.86
N THR A 284 8.10 -21.29 10.93
CA THR A 284 7.00 -22.18 11.25
C THR A 284 7.58 -23.46 11.86
N GLU A 285 7.25 -23.74 13.13
CA GLU A 285 7.66 -25.01 13.75
C GLU A 285 7.01 -26.17 13.01
N ASP A 286 7.79 -27.13 12.57
CA ASP A 286 7.31 -28.43 12.12
C ASP A 286 6.58 -29.12 13.28
N LYS A 287 5.27 -28.90 13.38
CA LYS A 287 4.38 -29.76 14.15
C LYS A 287 3.90 -30.84 13.19
N PRO A 288 4.56 -32.02 13.12
CA PRO A 288 3.98 -33.11 12.37
C PRO A 288 2.63 -33.41 13.01
N SER A 289 1.56 -33.18 12.28
CA SER A 289 0.24 -33.60 12.67
C SER A 289 0.32 -35.09 12.94
N LEU A 290 -0.14 -35.53 14.14
CA LEU A 290 -0.21 -36.95 14.50
C LEU A 290 -1.07 -37.75 13.49
N PHE A 291 -1.86 -37.06 12.66
CA PHE A 291 -2.67 -37.62 11.57
C PHE A 291 -1.89 -37.89 10.27
N GLU A 292 -0.84 -37.15 9.95
CA GLU A 292 -0.06 -37.35 8.71
C GLU A 292 0.80 -38.60 8.72
N LYS A 293 1.09 -39.17 9.90
CA LYS A 293 1.80 -40.44 10.02
C LYS A 293 0.98 -41.66 9.59
N TRP A 294 -0.33 -41.51 9.35
CA TRP A 294 -1.23 -42.66 9.14
C TRP A 294 -1.88 -42.76 7.77
N LEU A 295 -1.76 -41.74 6.92
CA LEU A 295 -2.31 -41.76 5.56
C LEU A 295 -1.28 -41.23 4.56
N PRO A 296 -0.70 -42.09 3.70
CA PRO A 296 0.06 -41.64 2.53
C PRO A 296 -0.94 -41.24 1.43
N LEU A 297 -1.65 -40.13 1.62
CA LEU A 297 -2.48 -39.49 0.59
C LEU A 297 -1.68 -38.37 -0.03
N GLY A 298 -1.28 -38.60 -1.28
CA GLY A 298 -0.74 -37.74 -2.31
C GLY A 298 -0.68 -36.22 -2.05
N GLY A 299 0.19 -35.79 -1.17
CA GLY A 299 0.64 -34.41 -1.16
C GLY A 299 1.47 -34.14 -2.42
N ASN A 300 1.29 -33.01 -3.05
CA ASN A 300 2.17 -32.55 -4.13
C ASN A 300 3.62 -32.68 -3.64
N LYS A 301 4.37 -33.62 -4.23
CA LYS A 301 5.80 -33.74 -3.94
C LYS A 301 6.43 -32.46 -4.47
N GLU A 302 6.92 -31.62 -3.55
CA GLU A 302 7.81 -30.51 -3.92
C GLU A 302 8.91 -31.04 -4.87
N PRO A 303 9.37 -30.22 -5.83
CA PRO A 303 10.41 -30.64 -6.75
C PRO A 303 11.63 -31.12 -5.96
N SER A 304 12.17 -32.25 -6.35
CA SER A 304 13.36 -32.85 -5.72
C SER A 304 14.60 -31.97 -5.77
N HIS A 305 14.55 -30.91 -6.56
CA HIS A 305 15.63 -29.94 -6.75
C HIS A 305 15.05 -28.53 -6.88
N LEU A 306 15.54 -27.59 -6.07
CA LEU A 306 15.14 -26.18 -6.07
C LEU A 306 16.20 -25.34 -6.79
N LYS A 307 15.77 -24.49 -7.72
CA LYS A 307 16.63 -23.49 -8.34
C LYS A 307 16.24 -22.10 -7.82
N VAL A 308 17.19 -21.44 -7.17
CA VAL A 308 16.96 -20.18 -6.45
C VAL A 308 17.66 -19.03 -7.15
N GLY A 309 16.89 -18.04 -7.60
CA GLY A 309 17.40 -16.80 -8.21
C GLY A 309 17.58 -15.70 -7.16
N PHE A 310 18.67 -14.95 -7.26
CA PHE A 310 18.93 -13.76 -6.45
C PHE A 310 19.10 -12.55 -7.36
N ILE A 311 18.32 -11.50 -7.13
CA ILE A 311 18.38 -10.28 -7.93
C ILE A 311 18.94 -9.14 -7.10
N TYR A 312 20.09 -8.63 -7.51
CA TYR A 312 20.89 -7.63 -6.81
C TYR A 312 20.91 -6.30 -7.56
N ALA A 313 20.67 -5.21 -6.83
CA ALA A 313 20.77 -3.86 -7.41
C ALA A 313 22.22 -3.43 -7.69
N LYS A 314 23.19 -4.03 -7.01
CA LYS A 314 24.63 -3.75 -7.16
C LYS A 314 25.42 -5.05 -7.16
N THR A 315 26.74 -4.98 -7.36
CA THR A 315 27.60 -6.15 -7.21
C THR A 315 27.93 -6.39 -5.73
N PRO A 316 28.29 -7.63 -5.33
CA PRO A 316 28.78 -7.93 -3.98
C PRO A 316 30.07 -7.18 -3.63
N HIS A 317 30.86 -6.78 -4.61
CA HIS A 317 32.10 -6.02 -4.39
C HIS A 317 31.85 -4.53 -4.08
N SER A 318 30.77 -3.97 -4.63
CA SER A 318 30.48 -2.52 -4.52
C SER A 318 29.47 -2.17 -3.43
N SER A 319 28.82 -3.15 -2.82
CA SER A 319 27.76 -2.92 -1.84
C SER A 319 27.82 -3.93 -0.69
N ALA A 320 27.96 -3.42 0.52
CA ALA A 320 27.91 -4.21 1.75
C ALA A 320 26.58 -4.97 1.90
N TRP A 321 25.48 -4.32 1.54
CA TRP A 321 24.15 -4.93 1.52
C TRP A 321 24.10 -6.15 0.59
N THR A 322 24.52 -5.97 -0.66
CA THR A 322 24.57 -7.05 -1.66
C THR A 322 25.54 -8.16 -1.22
N TYR A 323 26.68 -7.79 -0.63
CA TYR A 323 27.66 -8.77 -0.12
C TYR A 323 27.06 -9.66 0.98
N GLY A 324 26.29 -9.08 1.90
CA GLY A 324 25.57 -9.85 2.93
C GLY A 324 24.63 -10.89 2.34
N HIS A 325 23.84 -10.51 1.33
CA HIS A 325 22.94 -11.43 0.61
C HIS A 325 23.70 -12.49 -0.18
N GLU A 326 24.81 -12.13 -0.80
CA GLU A 326 25.69 -13.07 -1.53
C GLU A 326 26.30 -14.13 -0.60
N LEU A 327 26.72 -13.74 0.61
CA LEU A 327 27.13 -14.70 1.62
C LEU A 327 25.98 -15.66 1.98
N GLY A 328 24.76 -15.15 2.03
CA GLY A 328 23.56 -15.95 2.24
C GLY A 328 23.30 -16.92 1.10
N ARG A 329 23.46 -16.50 -0.15
CA ARG A 329 23.35 -17.37 -1.33
C ARG A 329 24.37 -18.53 -1.29
N ARG A 330 25.62 -18.20 -1.02
CA ARG A 330 26.71 -19.21 -0.89
C ARG A 330 26.46 -20.17 0.26
N HIS A 331 25.89 -19.71 1.34
CA HIS A 331 25.50 -20.57 2.46
C HIS A 331 24.48 -21.63 2.02
N LEU A 332 23.48 -21.27 1.19
CA LEU A 332 22.51 -22.24 0.66
C LEU A 332 23.19 -23.35 -0.16
N GLU A 333 24.10 -22.99 -1.06
CA GLU A 333 24.84 -23.97 -1.87
C GLU A 333 25.68 -24.93 -1.01
N GLN A 334 26.23 -24.43 0.09
CA GLN A 334 27.02 -25.25 1.01
C GLN A 334 26.13 -26.14 1.88
N THR A 335 24.94 -25.66 2.27
CA THR A 335 24.02 -26.37 3.16
C THR A 335 23.22 -27.44 2.41
N PHE A 336 22.87 -27.18 1.16
CA PHE A 336 22.02 -28.04 0.33
C PHE A 336 22.69 -28.37 -1.01
N PRO A 337 23.86 -29.02 -1.02
CA PRO A 337 24.68 -29.18 -2.23
C PRO A 337 24.03 -30.04 -3.34
N ASN A 338 23.06 -30.86 -3.00
CA ASN A 338 22.38 -31.75 -3.94
C ASN A 338 20.93 -31.29 -4.26
N GLU A 339 20.32 -30.54 -3.36
CA GLU A 339 18.91 -30.17 -3.41
C GLU A 339 18.69 -28.75 -3.97
N VAL A 340 19.70 -27.86 -3.86
CA VAL A 340 19.58 -26.45 -4.23
C VAL A 340 20.69 -26.05 -5.20
N THR A 341 20.31 -25.41 -6.30
CA THR A 341 21.23 -24.62 -7.14
C THR A 341 20.85 -23.17 -7.10
N THR A 342 21.81 -22.26 -7.17
CA THR A 342 21.54 -20.83 -7.15
C THR A 342 22.10 -20.11 -8.37
N VAL A 343 21.49 -18.98 -8.70
CA VAL A 343 21.95 -18.04 -9.72
C VAL A 343 21.77 -16.62 -9.21
N SER A 344 22.68 -15.71 -9.55
CA SER A 344 22.56 -14.29 -9.22
C SER A 344 22.60 -13.41 -10.46
N TYR A 345 21.81 -12.33 -10.41
CA TYR A 345 21.72 -11.28 -11.41
C TYR A 345 22.15 -9.98 -10.76
N GLU A 346 23.23 -9.38 -11.24
CA GLU A 346 23.86 -8.21 -10.61
C GLU A 346 23.62 -6.93 -11.41
N ASN A 347 23.77 -5.76 -10.74
CA ASN A 347 23.56 -4.43 -11.36
C ASN A 347 22.18 -4.25 -11.99
N VAL A 348 21.17 -4.88 -11.40
CA VAL A 348 19.79 -4.73 -11.82
C VAL A 348 19.26 -3.38 -11.33
N THR A 349 18.54 -2.69 -12.20
CA THR A 349 17.93 -1.37 -11.95
C THR A 349 16.42 -1.43 -12.15
N GLU A 350 15.70 -0.41 -11.75
CA GLU A 350 14.25 -0.29 -11.98
C GLU A 350 13.87 -0.39 -13.48
N LYS A 351 14.81 -0.07 -14.39
CA LYS A 351 14.56 -0.14 -15.83
C LYS A 351 14.66 -1.54 -16.42
N ASN A 352 15.43 -2.44 -15.81
CA ASN A 352 15.69 -3.78 -16.34
C ASN A 352 15.29 -4.92 -15.40
N ILE A 353 14.68 -4.62 -14.27
CA ILE A 353 14.23 -5.62 -13.29
C ILE A 353 13.22 -6.59 -13.89
N ALA A 354 12.27 -6.12 -14.70
CA ALA A 354 11.30 -6.98 -15.37
C ALA A 354 12.00 -8.03 -16.26
N SER A 355 12.99 -7.61 -17.07
CA SER A 355 13.77 -8.52 -17.91
C SER A 355 14.59 -9.51 -17.06
N ALA A 356 15.18 -9.06 -15.95
CA ALA A 356 15.97 -9.93 -15.08
C ALA A 356 15.08 -10.99 -14.38
N MET A 357 13.85 -10.62 -14.00
CA MET A 357 12.87 -11.55 -13.44
C MET A 357 12.47 -12.61 -14.46
N GLU A 358 12.11 -12.20 -15.68
CA GLU A 358 11.77 -13.12 -16.78
C GLU A 358 12.94 -14.05 -17.13
N GLU A 359 14.16 -13.54 -17.17
CA GLU A 359 15.35 -14.36 -17.40
C GLU A 359 15.54 -15.42 -16.31
N ALA A 360 15.35 -15.04 -15.03
CA ALA A 360 15.43 -15.98 -13.92
C ALA A 360 14.34 -17.06 -14.00
N ILE A 361 13.10 -16.68 -14.35
CA ILE A 361 11.98 -17.60 -14.51
C ILE A 361 12.24 -18.56 -15.68
N HIS A 362 12.63 -18.05 -16.85
CA HIS A 362 12.98 -18.88 -18.02
C HIS A 362 14.19 -19.78 -17.76
N ALA A 363 15.13 -19.35 -16.92
CA ALA A 363 16.23 -20.19 -16.47
C ALA A 363 15.78 -21.34 -15.53
N GLY A 364 14.49 -21.38 -15.17
CA GLY A 364 13.88 -22.41 -14.33
C GLY A 364 14.00 -22.16 -12.84
N CYS A 365 14.21 -20.92 -12.40
CA CYS A 365 14.12 -20.58 -10.99
C CYS A 365 12.68 -20.75 -10.50
N ASN A 366 12.49 -21.53 -9.44
CA ASN A 366 11.20 -21.73 -8.78
C ASN A 366 11.07 -20.95 -7.45
N ILE A 367 12.17 -20.31 -7.04
CA ILE A 367 12.22 -19.35 -5.93
C ILE A 367 13.07 -18.17 -6.39
N ILE A 368 12.61 -16.94 -6.18
CA ILE A 368 13.37 -15.72 -6.51
C ILE A 368 13.37 -14.78 -5.30
N PHE A 369 14.57 -14.37 -4.89
CA PHE A 369 14.78 -13.34 -3.89
C PHE A 369 15.20 -12.04 -4.55
N THR A 370 14.40 -10.99 -4.44
CA THR A 370 14.80 -9.62 -4.78
C THR A 370 15.26 -8.91 -3.51
N THR A 371 16.44 -8.31 -3.53
CA THR A 371 17.17 -7.92 -2.31
C THR A 371 17.05 -6.43 -1.97
N THR A 372 16.12 -5.71 -2.58
CA THR A 372 15.87 -4.29 -2.30
C THR A 372 14.39 -3.93 -2.39
N PRO A 373 13.89 -3.01 -1.54
CA PRO A 373 12.51 -2.54 -1.61
C PRO A 373 12.11 -1.93 -2.95
N THR A 374 13.05 -1.31 -3.69
CA THR A 374 12.79 -0.71 -5.01
C THR A 374 12.31 -1.71 -6.06
N PHE A 375 12.52 -3.00 -5.85
CA PHE A 375 12.06 -4.08 -6.74
C PHE A 375 10.70 -4.66 -6.34
N ALA A 376 10.06 -4.15 -5.29
CA ALA A 376 8.82 -4.74 -4.75
C ALA A 376 7.70 -4.78 -5.79
N GLN A 377 7.52 -3.71 -6.56
CA GLN A 377 6.46 -3.60 -7.56
C GLN A 377 6.63 -4.61 -8.70
N GLU A 378 7.83 -4.73 -9.25
CA GLU A 378 8.09 -5.71 -10.31
C GLU A 378 8.07 -7.15 -9.77
N SER A 379 8.51 -7.36 -8.54
CA SER A 379 8.37 -8.66 -7.86
C SER A 379 6.90 -9.08 -7.75
N LEU A 380 6.02 -8.14 -7.41
CA LEU A 380 4.58 -8.37 -7.34
C LEU A 380 3.99 -8.69 -8.73
N ARG A 381 4.36 -7.93 -9.76
CA ARG A 381 3.92 -8.18 -11.14
C ARG A 381 4.32 -9.58 -11.62
N ALA A 382 5.58 -9.94 -11.39
CA ALA A 382 6.09 -11.26 -11.74
C ALA A 382 5.35 -12.37 -10.97
N ALA A 383 5.09 -12.20 -9.67
CA ALA A 383 4.36 -13.17 -8.86
C ALA A 383 2.90 -13.38 -9.33
N ILE A 384 2.22 -12.30 -9.72
CA ILE A 384 0.85 -12.38 -10.28
C ILE A 384 0.87 -13.08 -11.64
N THR A 385 1.90 -12.84 -12.45
CA THR A 385 2.01 -13.41 -13.80
C THR A 385 2.44 -14.88 -13.77
N HIS A 386 3.31 -15.25 -12.82
CA HIS A 386 3.92 -16.57 -12.66
C HIS A 386 3.65 -17.14 -11.26
N PRO A 387 2.40 -17.51 -10.95
CA PRO A 387 2.01 -17.99 -9.61
C PRO A 387 2.69 -19.29 -9.20
N GLU A 388 3.31 -20.01 -10.14
CA GLU A 388 4.10 -21.21 -9.88
C GLU A 388 5.50 -20.90 -9.31
N VAL A 389 5.94 -19.62 -9.35
CA VAL A 389 7.26 -19.19 -8.86
C VAL A 389 7.08 -18.44 -7.52
N ARG A 390 7.80 -18.88 -6.51
CA ARG A 390 7.80 -18.25 -5.19
C ARG A 390 8.70 -17.02 -5.19
N ILE A 391 8.11 -15.84 -5.12
CA ILE A 391 8.85 -14.58 -5.17
C ILE A 391 8.82 -13.90 -3.81
N LEU A 392 10.00 -13.54 -3.30
CA LEU A 392 10.17 -12.84 -2.03
C LEU A 392 10.96 -11.54 -2.26
N ASN A 393 10.47 -10.45 -1.68
CA ASN A 393 11.13 -9.16 -1.75
C ASN A 393 11.68 -8.73 -0.38
N CYS A 394 12.92 -8.26 -0.35
CA CYS A 394 13.53 -7.72 0.86
C CYS A 394 13.01 -6.30 1.13
N SER A 395 11.87 -6.24 1.80
CA SER A 395 11.22 -5.01 2.24
C SER A 395 10.41 -5.25 3.51
N LEU A 396 9.84 -4.19 4.06
CA LEU A 396 8.94 -4.24 5.22
C LEU A 396 7.51 -3.95 4.77
N ASN A 397 6.56 -4.68 5.35
CA ASN A 397 5.12 -4.41 5.32
C ASN A 397 4.53 -4.24 3.91
N THR A 398 4.45 -5.33 3.17
CA THR A 398 3.53 -5.37 2.03
C THR A 398 2.18 -5.90 2.48
N THR A 399 1.12 -5.32 1.92
CA THR A 399 -0.25 -5.84 2.03
C THR A 399 -0.59 -6.79 0.88
N HIS A 400 0.34 -7.05 -0.04
CA HIS A 400 0.13 -7.87 -1.22
C HIS A 400 0.31 -9.36 -0.92
N ARG A 401 -0.68 -10.17 -1.28
CA ARG A 401 -0.73 -11.61 -1.00
C ARG A 401 0.15 -12.45 -1.93
N TYR A 402 0.36 -12.01 -3.18
CA TYR A 402 1.10 -12.79 -4.17
C TYR A 402 2.60 -12.84 -3.93
N ILE A 403 3.13 -11.86 -3.20
CA ILE A 403 4.55 -11.86 -2.82
C ILE A 403 4.67 -11.93 -1.30
N ARG A 404 5.74 -12.55 -0.83
CA ARG A 404 6.12 -12.46 0.58
C ARG A 404 7.26 -11.50 0.75
N THR A 405 7.25 -10.72 1.80
CA THR A 405 8.39 -9.87 2.14
C THR A 405 9.20 -10.47 3.27
N TYR A 406 10.46 -10.10 3.30
CA TYR A 406 11.35 -10.50 4.36
C TYR A 406 12.28 -9.36 4.77
N TYR A 407 12.50 -9.24 6.06
CA TYR A 407 13.44 -8.28 6.62
C TYR A 407 13.96 -8.77 7.97
N THR A 408 14.97 -8.09 8.52
CA THR A 408 15.57 -8.46 9.79
C THR A 408 15.28 -7.44 10.88
N ARG A 409 15.11 -7.89 12.12
CA ARG A 409 14.99 -7.04 13.30
C ARG A 409 16.34 -6.52 13.76
N MET A 410 17.06 -5.84 12.86
CA MET A 410 18.39 -5.30 13.13
C MET A 410 18.40 -4.31 14.31
N HIS A 411 17.27 -3.67 14.62
CA HIS A 411 17.12 -2.81 15.78
C HIS A 411 17.47 -3.51 17.11
N GLU A 412 17.30 -4.84 17.21
CA GLU A 412 17.70 -5.62 18.38
C GLU A 412 19.24 -5.58 18.57
N ALA A 413 20.00 -5.77 17.48
CA ALA A 413 21.46 -5.65 17.51
C ALA A 413 21.89 -4.21 17.80
N LYS A 414 21.20 -3.23 17.22
CA LYS A 414 21.51 -1.81 17.44
C LYS A 414 21.28 -1.38 18.88
N PHE A 415 20.26 -1.92 19.55
CA PHE A 415 20.07 -1.70 20.99
C PHE A 415 21.27 -2.17 21.80
N LEU A 416 21.77 -3.39 21.53
CA LEU A 416 22.96 -3.92 22.20
C LEU A 416 24.21 -3.09 21.92
N MET A 417 24.36 -2.66 20.68
CA MET A 417 25.48 -1.79 20.29
C MET A 417 25.39 -0.42 20.97
N GLY A 418 24.18 0.12 21.11
CA GLY A 418 23.94 1.33 21.89
C GLY A 418 24.32 1.16 23.35
N ALA A 419 23.93 0.04 23.97
CA ALA A 419 24.31 -0.28 25.35
C ALA A 419 25.85 -0.36 25.54
N ILE A 420 26.56 -0.94 24.57
CA ILE A 420 28.03 -0.95 24.56
C ILE A 420 28.58 0.47 24.41
N ALA A 421 28.04 1.26 23.49
CA ALA A 421 28.51 2.62 23.25
C ALA A 421 28.28 3.53 24.47
N GLY A 422 27.13 3.41 25.15
CA GLY A 422 26.81 4.15 26.36
C GLY A 422 27.79 3.85 27.51
N GLU A 423 28.08 2.55 27.73
CA GLU A 423 29.03 2.10 28.74
C GLU A 423 30.48 2.57 28.46
N MET A 424 30.86 2.67 27.17
CA MET A 424 32.21 2.98 26.75
C MET A 424 32.44 4.48 26.45
N ALA A 425 31.39 5.31 26.47
CA ALA A 425 31.50 6.74 26.17
C ALA A 425 31.88 7.55 27.41
N GLU A 426 33.19 7.70 27.67
CA GLU A 426 33.73 8.40 28.84
C GLU A 426 33.34 9.88 28.92
N ASN A 427 33.13 10.54 27.76
CA ASN A 427 32.70 11.94 27.67
C ASN A 427 31.19 12.13 27.38
N ASP A 428 30.38 11.09 27.54
CA ASP A 428 28.95 11.06 27.30
C ASP A 428 28.52 11.41 25.84
N LYS A 429 29.47 11.46 24.89
CA LYS A 429 29.18 11.81 23.47
C LYS A 429 29.34 10.60 22.57
N ILE A 430 28.31 10.34 21.79
CA ILE A 430 28.24 9.23 20.85
C ILE A 430 27.77 9.78 19.52
N VAL A 431 28.39 9.40 18.40
CA VAL A 431 27.91 9.69 17.05
C VAL A 431 27.30 8.43 16.43
N TYR A 432 26.13 8.56 15.84
CA TYR A 432 25.49 7.52 15.03
C TYR A 432 25.44 7.99 13.58
N ILE A 433 26.10 7.25 12.69
CA ILE A 433 26.11 7.53 11.25
C ILE A 433 25.06 6.65 10.60
N ALA A 434 24.04 7.26 10.01
CA ALA A 434 22.98 6.60 9.27
C ALA A 434 23.08 6.92 7.77
N ASP A 435 22.59 6.01 6.92
CA ASP A 435 22.63 6.19 5.46
C ASP A 435 21.36 6.87 4.92
N TYR A 436 20.21 6.20 4.94
CA TYR A 436 18.95 6.69 4.39
C TYR A 436 17.82 6.66 5.42
N PRO A 437 16.93 7.65 5.45
CA PRO A 437 15.82 7.73 6.41
C PRO A 437 14.64 6.80 6.03
N ILE A 438 14.92 5.51 5.84
CA ILE A 438 13.88 4.50 5.63
C ILE A 438 13.40 3.94 6.97
N LEU A 439 12.22 3.33 7.00
CA LEU A 439 11.56 2.86 8.23
C LEU A 439 12.46 2.00 9.12
N GLY A 440 13.17 1.03 8.56
CA GLY A 440 14.09 0.17 9.31
C GLY A 440 15.24 0.94 9.96
N THR A 441 15.78 1.94 9.28
CA THR A 441 16.87 2.79 9.81
C THR A 441 16.41 3.63 10.99
N ILE A 442 15.19 4.19 10.94
CA ILE A 442 14.65 4.98 12.06
C ILE A 442 14.49 4.10 13.31
N ALA A 443 13.99 2.89 13.17
CA ALA A 443 13.90 1.93 14.27
C ALA A 443 15.29 1.58 14.85
N GLN A 444 16.30 1.41 13.99
CA GLN A 444 17.68 1.14 14.40
C GLN A 444 18.28 2.30 15.17
N ILE A 445 18.11 3.55 14.72
CA ILE A 445 18.59 4.76 15.40
C ILE A 445 17.99 4.86 16.80
N ASN A 446 16.65 4.72 16.89
CA ASN A 446 15.95 4.81 18.17
C ASN A 446 16.36 3.69 19.13
N ALA A 447 16.50 2.46 18.65
CA ALA A 447 16.97 1.34 19.44
C ALA A 447 18.38 1.56 19.99
N PHE A 448 19.28 2.06 19.15
CA PHE A 448 20.65 2.40 19.57
C PHE A 448 20.65 3.48 20.67
N ALA A 449 19.88 4.55 20.48
CA ALA A 449 19.77 5.62 21.47
C ALA A 449 19.22 5.11 22.82
N LEU A 450 18.18 4.27 22.79
CA LEU A 450 17.63 3.63 24.00
C LEU A 450 18.64 2.73 24.70
N GLY A 451 19.42 1.94 23.93
CA GLY A 451 20.49 1.12 24.48
C GLY A 451 21.58 1.96 25.13
N ALA A 452 22.00 3.06 24.51
CA ALA A 452 22.99 3.98 25.07
C ALA A 452 22.48 4.63 26.37
N GLN A 453 21.24 5.08 26.42
CA GLN A 453 20.64 5.66 27.61
C GLN A 453 20.47 4.64 28.74
N MET A 454 20.23 3.37 28.44
CA MET A 454 20.09 2.33 29.46
C MET A 454 21.36 2.18 30.30
N THR A 455 22.55 2.26 29.68
CA THR A 455 23.86 2.11 30.37
C THR A 455 24.42 3.45 30.81
N ASN A 456 24.16 4.52 30.08
CA ASN A 456 24.58 5.87 30.40
C ASN A 456 23.45 6.88 30.21
N PRO A 457 22.66 7.21 31.25
CA PRO A 457 21.56 8.16 31.17
C PRO A 457 21.96 9.59 30.73
N ARG A 458 23.24 9.94 30.77
CA ARG A 458 23.77 11.24 30.34
C ARG A 458 24.22 11.23 28.87
N ALA A 459 24.30 10.06 28.26
CA ALA A 459 24.77 9.92 26.88
C ALA A 459 23.95 10.78 25.91
N LYS A 460 24.67 11.50 25.05
CA LYS A 460 24.12 12.28 23.94
C LYS A 460 24.47 11.60 22.64
N VAL A 461 23.45 11.12 21.93
CA VAL A 461 23.61 10.50 20.62
C VAL A 461 23.37 11.55 19.54
N TYR A 462 24.42 11.87 18.79
CA TYR A 462 24.38 12.78 17.66
C TYR A 462 24.15 11.97 16.37
N LEU A 463 23.11 12.30 15.64
CA LEU A 463 22.77 11.63 14.38
C LEU A 463 23.38 12.40 13.20
N GLU A 464 24.18 11.70 12.39
CA GLU A 464 24.74 12.21 11.14
C GLU A 464 24.31 11.32 9.97
N TRP A 465 24.04 11.94 8.81
CA TRP A 465 23.56 11.24 7.62
C TRP A 465 24.63 11.18 6.54
N SER A 466 25.09 9.97 6.18
CA SER A 466 26.16 9.75 5.18
C SER A 466 25.77 10.17 3.76
N THR A 467 24.48 10.29 3.49
CA THR A 467 23.95 10.59 2.15
C THR A 467 23.68 12.07 1.88
N LEU A 468 23.87 12.93 2.88
CA LEU A 468 23.76 14.39 2.70
C LEU A 468 25.01 14.93 1.98
N LYS A 469 24.87 15.38 0.74
CA LYS A 469 25.95 15.78 -0.17
C LYS A 469 26.79 16.97 0.31
N GLU A 470 26.23 17.80 1.18
CA GLU A 470 26.88 19.05 1.64
C GLU A 470 27.53 18.91 3.02
N GLN A 471 27.46 17.73 3.63
CA GLN A 471 27.92 17.51 4.98
C GLN A 471 29.24 16.72 5.01
N ASP A 472 30.28 17.35 5.56
CA ASP A 472 31.57 16.70 5.85
C ASP A 472 31.45 16.01 7.23
N ILE A 473 31.22 14.68 7.20
CA ILE A 473 31.01 13.86 8.40
C ILE A 473 32.28 13.84 9.26
N GLU A 474 33.46 13.75 8.67
CA GLU A 474 34.73 13.72 9.42
C GLU A 474 34.91 15.03 10.22
N LYS A 475 34.66 16.16 9.59
CA LYS A 475 34.66 17.46 10.25
C LYS A 475 33.64 17.52 11.40
N ARG A 476 32.42 16.98 11.18
CA ARG A 476 31.38 16.93 12.22
C ARG A 476 31.80 16.05 13.40
N ILE A 477 32.41 14.91 13.12
CA ILE A 477 32.96 14.03 14.16
C ILE A 477 34.05 14.76 14.98
N ASP A 478 34.91 15.51 14.31
CA ASP A 478 35.96 16.28 15.00
C ASP A 478 35.37 17.42 15.85
N GLU A 479 34.32 18.12 15.37
CA GLU A 479 33.63 19.16 16.13
C GLU A 479 32.89 18.61 17.35
N ILE A 480 32.28 17.43 17.26
CA ILE A 480 31.57 16.77 18.36
C ILE A 480 32.56 16.17 19.36
N ASP A 481 33.67 15.65 18.87
CA ASP A 481 34.69 14.91 19.61
C ASP A 481 34.08 13.77 20.47
N PRO A 482 33.43 12.75 19.84
CA PRO A 482 32.78 11.65 20.55
C PRO A 482 33.81 10.59 20.97
N ASN A 483 33.58 9.90 22.09
CA ASN A 483 34.35 8.71 22.44
C ASN A 483 33.85 7.44 21.72
N CYS A 484 32.59 7.39 21.31
CA CYS A 484 32.06 6.25 20.58
C CYS A 484 31.39 6.68 19.29
N ILE A 485 31.60 5.88 18.24
CA ILE A 485 31.01 6.13 16.91
C ILE A 485 30.36 4.82 16.43
N SER A 486 29.10 4.89 16.01
CA SER A 486 28.41 3.84 15.25
C SER A 486 28.54 4.15 13.78
N GLY A 487 29.41 3.42 13.09
CA GLY A 487 29.66 3.55 11.65
C GLY A 487 28.97 2.47 10.82
N LYS A 488 29.62 2.10 9.71
CA LYS A 488 29.13 1.04 8.80
C LYS A 488 29.03 -0.30 9.53
N ASP A 489 27.98 -1.07 9.22
CA ASP A 489 27.70 -2.35 9.88
C ASP A 489 28.39 -3.55 9.25
N ILE A 490 28.68 -3.50 7.97
CA ILE A 490 29.16 -4.63 7.18
C ILE A 490 30.43 -4.22 6.43
N ILE A 491 31.43 -5.13 6.47
CA ILE A 491 32.69 -5.02 5.74
C ILE A 491 32.43 -5.38 4.27
N VAL A 492 32.89 -4.55 3.36
CA VAL A 492 32.95 -4.87 1.92
C VAL A 492 34.36 -5.34 1.59
N PRO A 493 34.54 -6.39 0.77
CA PRO A 493 35.89 -6.93 0.46
C PRO A 493 36.91 -5.89 -0.02
N ASP A 494 36.43 -4.89 -0.77
CA ASP A 494 37.28 -3.86 -1.38
C ASP A 494 37.38 -2.57 -0.56
N ASP A 495 36.78 -2.52 0.65
CA ASP A 495 36.82 -1.35 1.52
C ASP A 495 38.08 -1.39 2.41
N ASN A 496 38.90 -0.37 2.32
CA ASN A 496 40.09 -0.21 3.15
C ASN A 496 39.80 0.31 4.57
N ASN A 497 38.53 0.57 4.89
CA ASN A 497 38.16 0.98 6.23
C ASN A 497 38.25 -0.21 7.21
N HIS A 498 38.85 -0.01 8.36
CA HIS A 498 39.02 -1.04 9.38
C HIS A 498 38.11 -0.86 10.60
N PHE A 499 37.23 0.16 10.58
CA PHE A 499 36.33 0.47 11.69
C PHE A 499 34.86 0.25 11.27
N TYR A 500 34.24 -0.70 11.94
CA TYR A 500 32.89 -1.14 11.63
C TYR A 500 32.02 -1.28 12.89
N GLY A 501 30.71 -1.19 12.74
CA GLY A 501 29.79 -1.26 13.85
C GLY A 501 30.05 -0.12 14.85
N VAL A 502 30.24 -0.44 16.11
CA VAL A 502 30.64 0.54 17.13
C VAL A 502 32.13 0.44 17.40
N TYR A 503 32.78 1.56 17.35
CA TYR A 503 34.21 1.70 17.72
C TYR A 503 34.42 2.88 18.66
N HIS A 504 35.46 2.75 19.51
CA HIS A 504 35.90 3.79 20.41
C HIS A 504 36.96 4.66 19.71
N ARG A 505 36.92 5.97 19.99
CA ARG A 505 37.88 6.98 19.55
C ARG A 505 38.36 7.76 20.77
N GLU A 506 39.67 7.87 20.97
CA GLU A 506 40.20 8.75 21.97
C GLU A 506 39.95 10.22 21.62
N SER A 507 39.63 11.05 22.62
CA SER A 507 39.40 12.49 22.43
C SER A 507 40.57 13.16 21.74
N GLY A 508 40.30 14.10 20.82
CA GLY A 508 41.33 14.77 20.02
C GLY A 508 41.86 13.93 18.85
N GLY A 509 41.19 12.82 18.46
CA GLY A 509 41.57 12.04 17.27
C GLY A 509 42.67 11.02 17.48
N GLY A 510 42.79 10.47 18.67
CA GLY A 510 43.77 9.43 19.02
C GLY A 510 43.43 8.02 18.54
N GLU A 511 43.92 6.98 19.24
CA GLU A 511 43.74 5.57 18.86
C GLU A 511 42.25 5.20 18.74
N GLN A 512 41.92 4.45 17.69
CA GLN A 512 40.57 3.91 17.46
C GLN A 512 40.58 2.40 17.73
N LYS A 513 39.49 1.90 18.34
CA LYS A 513 39.34 0.47 18.71
C LYS A 513 37.92 -0.02 18.40
N ASN A 514 37.81 -1.08 17.59
CA ASN A 514 36.52 -1.74 17.37
C ASN A 514 35.99 -2.33 18.68
N LEU A 515 34.70 -2.08 18.99
CA LEU A 515 34.01 -2.57 20.18
C LEU A 515 33.02 -3.69 19.86
N ALA A 516 32.16 -3.48 18.89
CA ALA A 516 31.16 -4.45 18.49
C ALA A 516 30.68 -4.25 17.05
N MET A 517 30.24 -5.33 16.43
CA MET A 517 29.67 -5.32 15.08
C MET A 517 28.37 -6.10 15.06
N PRO A 518 27.31 -5.60 14.41
CA PRO A 518 26.08 -6.35 14.24
C PRO A 518 26.29 -7.40 13.14
N LEU A 519 25.57 -8.50 13.25
CA LEU A 519 25.55 -9.55 12.25
C LEU A 519 24.13 -9.73 11.72
N CYS A 520 24.03 -9.82 10.40
CA CYS A 520 22.85 -10.29 9.71
C CYS A 520 23.19 -11.58 8.97
N HIS A 521 22.67 -12.69 9.46
CA HIS A 521 22.89 -14.02 8.90
C HIS A 521 21.82 -14.34 7.84
N TRP A 522 21.86 -13.68 6.68
CA TRP A 522 20.96 -13.98 5.57
C TRP A 522 20.96 -15.46 5.19
N GLY A 523 22.11 -16.13 5.34
CA GLY A 523 22.20 -17.58 5.10
C GLY A 523 21.26 -18.40 5.96
N LYS A 524 21.14 -18.07 7.25
CA LYS A 524 20.16 -18.74 8.14
C LYS A 524 18.73 -18.44 7.75
N PHE A 525 18.45 -17.20 7.36
CA PHE A 525 17.13 -16.84 6.89
C PHE A 525 16.74 -17.69 5.68
N TYR A 526 17.58 -17.72 4.66
CA TYR A 526 17.34 -18.48 3.46
C TYR A 526 17.28 -19.99 3.72
N GLU A 527 18.15 -20.52 4.57
CA GLU A 527 18.16 -21.93 4.96
C GLU A 527 16.82 -22.35 5.57
N GLU A 528 16.32 -21.63 6.59
CA GLU A 528 15.08 -21.96 7.27
C GLU A 528 13.87 -21.84 6.33
N LEU A 529 13.88 -20.85 5.43
CA LEU A 529 12.84 -20.71 4.44
C LEU A 529 12.85 -21.87 3.43
N ILE A 530 14.01 -22.26 2.93
CA ILE A 530 14.15 -23.41 2.03
C ILE A 530 13.72 -24.70 2.73
N ARG A 531 14.05 -24.90 4.01
CA ARG A 531 13.54 -26.04 4.80
C ARG A 531 12.03 -26.03 4.89
N THR A 532 11.41 -24.89 5.14
CA THR A 532 9.95 -24.71 5.18
C THR A 532 9.32 -25.11 3.84
N ILE A 533 9.93 -24.69 2.71
CA ILE A 533 9.46 -25.04 1.36
C ILE A 533 9.62 -26.55 1.11
N MET A 534 10.77 -27.13 1.41
CA MET A 534 11.05 -28.57 1.20
C MET A 534 10.15 -29.48 2.07
N ALA A 535 9.74 -29.00 3.23
CA ALA A 535 8.80 -29.69 4.10
C ALA A 535 7.34 -29.60 3.61
N GLY A 536 7.06 -28.85 2.53
CA GLY A 536 5.70 -28.62 2.02
C GLY A 536 4.86 -27.63 2.85
N ASN A 537 5.49 -26.92 3.78
CA ASN A 537 4.80 -26.00 4.69
C ASN A 537 4.60 -24.60 4.09
N TRP A 538 5.10 -24.34 2.88
CA TRP A 538 4.91 -23.03 2.22
C TRP A 538 3.43 -22.72 1.97
N GLU A 539 2.65 -23.72 1.54
CA GLU A 539 1.23 -23.55 1.20
C GLU A 539 0.33 -23.58 2.43
N GLN A 540 0.74 -24.24 3.53
CA GLN A 540 -0.01 -24.22 4.78
C GLN A 540 -0.07 -22.82 5.40
N ASP A 541 0.92 -21.98 5.11
CA ASP A 541 0.87 -20.57 5.46
C ASP A 541 -0.13 -19.77 4.58
N ASN A 542 -0.66 -20.34 3.48
CA ASN A 542 -1.63 -19.71 2.58
C ASN A 542 -3.10 -19.95 2.94
N ASP A 543 -3.41 -20.74 3.97
CA ASP A 543 -4.79 -20.89 4.47
C ASP A 543 -5.32 -19.60 5.13
N VAL A 544 -4.49 -18.60 5.23
CA VAL A 544 -4.83 -17.28 5.73
C VAL A 544 -4.93 -16.31 4.55
N GLU A 545 -6.06 -15.66 4.41
CA GLU A 545 -6.31 -14.59 3.42
C GLU A 545 -5.44 -13.35 3.64
N LYS A 546 -4.19 -13.49 4.11
CA LYS A 546 -3.29 -12.41 4.53
C LYS A 546 -1.98 -12.42 3.77
N ALA A 547 -1.42 -11.23 3.59
CA ALA A 547 -0.05 -11.05 3.11
C ALA A 547 0.96 -11.49 4.19
N ILE A 548 1.93 -12.33 3.83
CA ILE A 548 2.91 -12.86 4.78
C ILE A 548 4.20 -12.04 4.70
N ASN A 549 4.61 -11.51 5.84
CA ASN A 549 5.85 -10.77 6.01
C ASN A 549 6.73 -11.46 7.06
N TYR A 550 7.93 -11.84 6.67
CA TYR A 550 8.91 -12.43 7.59
C TYR A 550 9.77 -11.33 8.23
N TRP A 551 9.73 -11.25 9.56
CA TRP A 551 10.50 -10.26 10.30
C TRP A 551 11.29 -10.92 11.42
N TRP A 552 12.40 -11.55 11.05
CA TRP A 552 13.20 -12.37 11.96
C TRP A 552 14.34 -11.60 12.61
N GLY A 553 14.70 -11.98 13.84
CA GLY A 553 15.69 -11.32 14.66
C GLY A 553 16.57 -12.29 15.45
N MET A 554 16.99 -11.88 16.65
CA MET A 554 17.83 -12.69 17.53
C MET A 554 17.23 -14.03 17.97
N PRO A 555 15.90 -14.17 18.20
CA PRO A 555 15.33 -15.47 18.55
C PRO A 555 15.61 -16.55 17.52
N THR A 556 15.65 -16.20 16.24
CA THR A 556 15.94 -17.13 15.14
C THR A 556 17.42 -17.27 14.82
N GLY A 557 18.26 -16.44 15.43
CA GLY A 557 19.70 -16.38 15.12
C GLY A 557 20.05 -15.71 13.79
N VAL A 558 19.07 -15.08 13.13
CA VAL A 558 19.29 -14.29 11.91
C VAL A 558 20.02 -12.98 12.23
N VAL A 559 19.78 -12.44 13.42
CA VAL A 559 20.48 -11.24 13.92
C VAL A 559 21.32 -11.61 15.13
N ASP A 560 22.52 -11.11 15.21
CA ASP A 560 23.41 -11.26 16.38
C ASP A 560 24.38 -10.04 16.47
N VAL A 561 25.21 -10.02 17.51
CA VAL A 561 26.27 -9.03 17.71
C VAL A 561 27.58 -9.74 18.07
N ILE A 562 28.64 -9.42 17.36
CA ILE A 562 30.01 -9.84 17.74
C ILE A 562 30.65 -8.75 18.60
N CYS A 563 31.13 -9.14 19.77
CA CYS A 563 31.85 -8.27 20.67
C CYS A 563 33.36 -8.42 20.48
N SER A 564 34.09 -7.30 20.56
CA SER A 564 35.55 -7.28 20.60
C SER A 564 36.05 -7.94 21.88
N LYS A 565 37.17 -8.66 21.77
CA LYS A 565 37.89 -9.20 22.95
C LYS A 565 38.47 -8.10 23.86
N LYS A 566 38.49 -6.85 23.39
CA LYS A 566 38.94 -5.68 24.13
C LYS A 566 37.87 -5.06 25.04
N LEU A 567 36.62 -5.54 24.96
CA LEU A 567 35.55 -5.06 25.84
C LEU A 567 35.78 -5.51 27.30
N PRO A 568 35.41 -4.68 28.27
CA PRO A 568 35.41 -5.07 29.69
C PRO A 568 34.51 -6.30 29.94
N ALA A 569 34.94 -7.18 30.84
CA ALA A 569 34.19 -8.41 31.13
C ALA A 569 32.78 -8.14 31.66
N GLY A 570 32.54 -7.01 32.32
CA GLY A 570 31.22 -6.54 32.76
C GLY A 570 30.30 -6.24 31.60
N THR A 571 30.77 -5.49 30.62
CA THR A 571 30.04 -5.14 29.40
C THR A 571 29.70 -6.37 28.57
N VAL A 572 30.65 -7.32 28.44
CA VAL A 572 30.36 -8.59 27.74
C VAL A 572 29.28 -9.40 28.45
N ARG A 573 29.29 -9.45 29.80
CA ARG A 573 28.22 -10.14 30.57
C ARG A 573 26.88 -9.47 30.37
N LEU A 574 26.81 -8.15 30.42
CA LEU A 574 25.57 -7.41 30.14
C LEU A 574 24.99 -7.73 28.75
N VAL A 575 25.85 -7.67 27.73
CA VAL A 575 25.44 -8.01 26.35
C VAL A 575 24.90 -9.43 26.24
N ASN A 576 25.58 -10.40 26.91
CA ASN A 576 25.10 -11.80 26.89
C ASN A 576 23.76 -11.98 27.60
N VAL A 577 23.50 -11.28 28.70
CA VAL A 577 22.21 -11.27 29.38
C VAL A 577 21.13 -10.69 28.47
N LEU A 578 21.38 -9.56 27.83
CA LEU A 578 20.43 -8.93 26.91
C LEU A 578 20.16 -9.81 25.69
N LYS A 579 21.19 -10.42 25.10
CA LYS A 579 21.04 -11.40 24.02
C LYS A 579 20.16 -12.57 24.43
N HIS A 580 20.38 -13.11 25.63
CA HIS A 580 19.57 -14.20 26.17
C HIS A 580 18.10 -13.78 26.28
N ASN A 581 17.84 -12.58 26.83
CA ASN A 581 16.49 -12.06 27.01
C ASN A 581 15.78 -11.80 25.66
N TYR A 582 16.48 -11.34 24.63
CA TYR A 582 15.94 -11.26 23.28
C TYR A 582 15.59 -12.63 22.72
N LYS A 583 16.52 -13.59 22.82
CA LYS A 583 16.33 -14.96 22.30
C LYS A 583 15.17 -15.70 22.97
N THR A 584 14.91 -15.41 24.23
CA THR A 584 13.80 -16.02 25.00
C THR A 584 12.50 -15.20 24.96
N GLY A 585 12.48 -14.06 24.26
CA GLY A 585 11.30 -13.18 24.19
C GLY A 585 10.98 -12.46 25.51
N GLN A 586 11.92 -12.44 26.46
CA GLN A 586 11.72 -11.75 27.75
C GLN A 586 12.01 -10.24 27.67
N PHE A 587 12.57 -9.78 26.58
CA PHE A 587 12.87 -8.38 26.35
C PHE A 587 12.54 -7.96 24.92
N HIS A 588 11.90 -6.81 24.80
CA HIS A 588 11.58 -6.14 23.54
C HIS A 588 12.13 -4.71 23.57
N THR A 589 12.75 -4.26 22.49
CA THR A 589 13.33 -2.90 22.40
C THR A 589 12.27 -1.83 22.57
N PHE A 590 11.11 -2.05 21.96
CA PHE A 590 10.01 -1.10 21.94
C PHE A 590 8.81 -1.69 22.68
N THR A 591 8.16 -0.85 23.49
CA THR A 591 6.87 -1.14 24.11
C THR A 591 5.74 -0.53 23.30
N ASP A 592 4.49 -0.86 23.62
CA ASP A 592 3.29 -0.50 22.84
C ASP A 592 3.10 1.00 22.52
N GLN A 593 3.81 1.89 23.22
CA GLN A 593 3.75 3.33 22.95
C GLN A 593 5.15 3.91 22.79
N MET A 594 5.44 4.45 21.62
CA MET A 594 6.67 5.16 21.32
C MET A 594 6.42 6.66 21.27
N TYR A 595 7.38 7.43 21.81
CA TYR A 595 7.33 8.88 21.80
C TYR A 595 8.53 9.44 21.04
N ALA A 596 8.28 10.42 20.17
CA ALA A 596 9.31 11.25 19.59
C ALA A 596 9.04 12.72 19.95
N GLN A 597 10.02 13.38 20.57
CA GLN A 597 9.93 14.79 20.96
C GLN A 597 8.64 15.15 21.74
N GLY A 598 8.17 14.24 22.61
CA GLY A 598 6.97 14.43 23.41
C GLY A 598 5.64 14.07 22.71
N HIS A 599 5.68 13.60 21.48
CA HIS A 599 4.49 13.12 20.76
C HIS A 599 4.49 11.60 20.64
N ILE A 600 3.31 10.99 20.73
CA ILE A 600 3.13 9.55 20.50
C ILE A 600 3.32 9.31 18.99
N LEU A 601 4.23 8.39 18.64
CA LEU A 601 4.34 7.88 17.27
C LEU A 601 3.24 6.84 17.08
N LYS A 602 2.37 7.08 16.12
CA LYS A 602 1.33 6.13 15.71
C LYS A 602 1.90 5.11 14.75
#